data_7ea4144fe059496ae58d68c87595272f
#
_entry.id   7ea4144fe059496ae58d68c87595272f
#
_cell.length_a   1.000
_cell.length_b   1.000
_cell.length_c   1.000
_cell.angle_alpha   90.00
_cell.angle_beta   90.00
_cell.angle_gamma   90.00
#
_symmetry.space_group_name_H-M   'P 1'
#
loop_
_entity.id
_entity.type
_entity.pdbx_description
1 polymer ?
#
loop_
_entity_poly.entity_id
_entity_poly.type
_entity_poly.pdbx_seq_one_letter_code
_entity_poly.pdbx_strand_id
1 'polypeptide(L)'
;MLADDPRGQEEVTAASNLPAELVEQARLAGTEADPAHDFGHVLRVCENVRRICAGEAVSERDTQVAVTAALLHELFNYPKQHPQSHLSGDVCAEHAAAALAQLDYEAPFIAAVSACIRDHGFSKGVTPDSLPARLLQDADRLDAIGAIGIARWAATCNAMGTQFYAPEDPFCDARAPDD
;
A
#
# COMPACT_ATOMS: atom_id res chain seq x y z
N MET A 1 -8.61 -5.71 18.69
CA MET A 1 -9.91 -5.43 18.09
C MET A 1 -10.02 -3.92 17.95
N LEU A 2 -9.41 -3.37 16.90
CA LEU A 2 -9.52 -1.98 16.44
C LEU A 2 -10.34 -1.96 15.15
N ALA A 3 -11.37 -2.82 15.11
CA ALA A 3 -12.33 -2.82 14.03
C ALA A 3 -13.18 -1.57 14.15
N ASP A 4 -13.35 -0.86 13.03
CA ASP A 4 -14.27 0.24 12.81
C ASP A 4 -13.89 1.55 13.51
N ASP A 5 -12.87 2.26 13.00
CA ASP A 5 -12.86 3.72 13.14
C ASP A 5 -13.58 4.35 11.92
N PRO A 6 -14.88 4.65 12.02
CA PRO A 6 -15.64 5.25 10.94
C PRO A 6 -15.10 6.65 10.54
N ARG A 7 -14.36 7.32 11.43
CA ARG A 7 -13.77 8.64 11.16
C ARG A 7 -12.64 8.55 10.12
N GLY A 8 -11.81 7.51 10.19
CA GLY A 8 -10.77 7.28 9.19
C GLY A 8 -11.33 7.04 7.80
N GLN A 9 -12.46 6.31 7.68
CA GLN A 9 -13.13 6.06 6.40
C GLN A 9 -13.76 7.33 5.82
N GLU A 10 -14.42 8.15 6.66
CA GLU A 10 -14.98 9.43 6.24
C GLU A 10 -13.90 10.41 5.78
N GLU A 11 -12.75 10.45 6.46
CA GLU A 11 -11.61 11.30 6.06
C GLU A 11 -11.05 10.89 4.70
N VAL A 12 -10.84 9.60 4.44
CA VAL A 12 -10.36 9.11 3.14
C VAL A 12 -11.36 9.43 2.04
N THR A 13 -12.65 9.16 2.25
CA THR A 13 -13.69 9.39 1.25
C THR A 13 -13.90 10.88 1.01
N ALA A 14 -14.01 11.68 2.04
CA ALA A 14 -14.25 13.11 1.93
C ALA A 14 -13.10 13.89 1.29
N ALA A 15 -11.86 13.49 1.60
CA ALA A 15 -10.66 14.20 1.10
C ALA A 15 -10.23 13.80 -0.32
N SER A 16 -10.70 12.63 -0.84
CA SER A 16 -10.24 12.08 -2.11
C SER A 16 -11.33 11.93 -3.17
N ASN A 17 -12.58 12.22 -2.86
CA ASN A 17 -13.75 11.97 -3.72
C ASN A 17 -13.84 10.51 -4.24
N LEU A 18 -13.29 9.55 -3.47
CA LEU A 18 -13.36 8.14 -3.84
C LEU A 18 -14.72 7.55 -3.46
N PRO A 19 -15.31 6.69 -4.32
CA PRO A 19 -16.56 6.00 -4.00
C PRO A 19 -16.48 5.19 -2.72
N ALA A 20 -17.54 5.21 -1.93
CA ALA A 20 -17.65 4.44 -0.70
C ALA A 20 -17.45 2.94 -0.94
N GLU A 21 -17.85 2.45 -2.11
CA GLU A 21 -17.69 1.06 -2.55
C GLU A 21 -16.21 0.64 -2.61
N LEU A 22 -15.31 1.51 -3.09
CA LEU A 22 -13.86 1.21 -3.11
C LEU A 22 -13.27 1.21 -1.71
N VAL A 23 -13.70 2.15 -0.87
CA VAL A 23 -13.27 2.22 0.53
C VAL A 23 -13.69 0.95 1.28
N GLU A 24 -14.93 0.49 1.06
CA GLU A 24 -15.45 -0.73 1.69
C GLU A 24 -14.71 -1.99 1.19
N GLN A 25 -14.39 -2.08 -0.09
CA GLN A 25 -13.60 -3.20 -0.62
C GLN A 25 -12.20 -3.24 0.02
N ALA A 26 -11.52 -2.10 0.13
CA ALA A 26 -10.21 -2.01 0.79
C ALA A 26 -10.30 -2.36 2.28
N ARG A 27 -11.38 -1.92 2.97
CA ARG A 27 -11.62 -2.26 4.36
C ARG A 27 -11.81 -3.77 4.57
N LEU A 28 -12.61 -4.40 3.71
CA LEU A 28 -12.87 -5.85 3.77
C LEU A 28 -11.60 -6.65 3.52
N ALA A 29 -10.79 -6.27 2.52
CA ALA A 29 -9.50 -6.91 2.27
C ALA A 29 -8.57 -6.82 3.50
N GLY A 30 -8.52 -5.66 4.16
CA GLY A 30 -7.71 -5.43 5.35
C GLY A 30 -8.15 -6.25 6.58
N THR A 31 -9.37 -6.80 6.62
CA THR A 31 -9.81 -7.68 7.74
C THR A 31 -9.19 -9.07 7.69
N GLU A 32 -8.78 -9.52 6.52
CA GLU A 32 -8.14 -10.83 6.30
C GLU A 32 -6.60 -10.72 6.26
N ALA A 33 -6.08 -9.50 6.27
CA ALA A 33 -4.66 -9.22 6.22
C ALA A 33 -3.97 -9.45 7.58
N ASP A 34 -2.66 -9.60 7.57
CA ASP A 34 -1.88 -9.59 8.79
C ASP A 34 -1.84 -8.16 9.41
N PRO A 35 -1.52 -8.02 10.71
CA PRO A 35 -1.53 -6.72 11.39
C PRO A 35 -0.58 -5.66 10.81
N ALA A 36 0.35 -6.05 9.94
CA ALA A 36 1.27 -5.12 9.28
C ALA A 36 0.68 -4.54 7.98
N HIS A 37 -0.35 -5.19 7.40
CA HIS A 37 -1.01 -4.83 6.14
C HIS A 37 -2.52 -4.61 6.31
N ASP A 38 -2.95 -4.18 7.49
CA ASP A 38 -4.35 -3.94 7.83
C ASP A 38 -4.89 -2.66 7.15
N PHE A 39 -6.19 -2.43 7.27
CA PHE A 39 -6.82 -1.21 6.72
C PHE A 39 -6.26 0.08 7.34
N GLY A 40 -5.77 0.05 8.57
CA GLY A 40 -5.08 1.17 9.21
C GLY A 40 -3.80 1.56 8.47
N HIS A 41 -3.03 0.57 7.96
CA HIS A 41 -1.90 0.82 7.07
C HIS A 41 -2.35 1.54 5.78
N VAL A 42 -3.38 1.02 5.11
CA VAL A 42 -3.93 1.63 3.89
C VAL A 42 -4.30 3.10 4.10
N LEU A 43 -4.98 3.42 5.20
CA LEU A 43 -5.35 4.80 5.53
C LEU A 43 -4.14 5.71 5.74
N ARG A 44 -3.09 5.23 6.43
CA ARG A 44 -1.86 6.01 6.63
C ARG A 44 -1.12 6.25 5.32
N VAL A 45 -1.06 5.25 4.43
CA VAL A 45 -0.45 5.41 3.10
C VAL A 45 -1.23 6.43 2.27
N CYS A 46 -2.57 6.40 2.26
CA CYS A 46 -3.40 7.41 1.60
C CYS A 46 -3.11 8.82 2.13
N GLU A 47 -2.97 8.97 3.43
CA GLU A 47 -2.65 10.26 4.05
C GLU A 47 -1.23 10.73 3.69
N ASN A 48 -0.24 9.82 3.67
CA ASN A 48 1.11 10.13 3.23
C ASN A 48 1.13 10.61 1.78
N VAL A 49 0.42 9.93 0.86
CA VAL A 49 0.28 10.38 -0.55
C VAL A 49 -0.27 11.79 -0.60
N ARG A 50 -1.35 12.09 0.13
CA ARG A 50 -1.96 13.43 0.12
C ARG A 50 -1.00 14.51 0.61
N ARG A 51 -0.27 14.24 1.68
CA ARG A 51 0.72 15.17 2.23
C ARG A 51 1.86 15.46 1.26
N ILE A 52 2.39 14.42 0.62
CA ILE A 52 3.44 14.56 -0.40
C ILE A 52 2.88 15.37 -1.59
N CYS A 53 1.71 15.01 -2.11
CA CYS A 53 1.09 15.71 -3.24
C CYS A 53 0.85 17.20 -2.94
N ALA A 54 0.39 17.53 -1.75
CA ALA A 54 0.19 18.92 -1.34
C ALA A 54 1.51 19.68 -1.22
N GLY A 55 2.56 19.05 -0.66
CA GLY A 55 3.88 19.65 -0.51
C GLY A 55 4.60 19.90 -1.84
N GLU A 56 4.42 19.01 -2.81
CA GLU A 56 5.09 19.03 -4.12
C GLU A 56 4.24 19.68 -5.23
N ALA A 57 3.08 20.24 -4.89
CA ALA A 57 2.15 20.86 -5.84
C ALA A 57 1.82 19.95 -7.05
N VAL A 58 1.55 18.67 -6.76
CA VAL A 58 1.22 17.64 -7.77
C VAL A 58 -0.11 17.96 -8.43
N SER A 59 -0.26 17.60 -9.73
CA SER A 59 -1.51 17.81 -10.46
C SER A 59 -2.67 17.06 -9.80
N GLU A 60 -3.91 17.59 -9.93
CA GLU A 60 -5.09 16.93 -9.39
C GLU A 60 -5.27 15.51 -9.94
N ARG A 61 -5.00 15.32 -11.26
CA ARG A 61 -5.08 14.00 -11.92
C ARG A 61 -4.08 13.02 -11.32
N ASP A 62 -2.82 13.43 -11.16
CA ASP A 62 -1.79 12.54 -10.60
C ASP A 62 -2.06 12.24 -9.12
N THR A 63 -2.58 13.22 -8.38
CA THR A 63 -3.02 13.03 -6.99
C THR A 63 -4.16 12.01 -6.92
N GLN A 64 -5.18 12.11 -7.79
CA GLN A 64 -6.28 11.15 -7.82
C GLN A 64 -5.78 9.74 -8.14
N VAL A 65 -4.90 9.58 -9.13
CA VAL A 65 -4.30 8.28 -9.47
C VAL A 65 -3.53 7.72 -8.26
N ALA A 66 -2.66 8.51 -7.64
CA ALA A 66 -1.82 8.06 -6.53
C ALA A 66 -2.65 7.70 -5.27
N VAL A 67 -3.66 8.51 -4.92
CA VAL A 67 -4.54 8.23 -3.77
C VAL A 67 -5.42 7.01 -4.02
N THR A 68 -5.96 6.85 -5.25
CA THR A 68 -6.74 5.66 -5.61
C THR A 68 -5.86 4.41 -5.56
N ALA A 69 -4.64 4.48 -6.07
CA ALA A 69 -3.69 3.38 -5.98
C ALA A 69 -3.32 3.05 -4.53
N ALA A 70 -3.14 4.07 -3.69
CA ALA A 70 -2.88 3.90 -2.25
C ALA A 70 -4.05 3.24 -1.51
N LEU A 71 -5.30 3.54 -1.89
CA LEU A 71 -6.46 2.87 -1.30
C LEU A 71 -6.53 1.38 -1.68
N LEU A 72 -6.12 1.03 -2.89
CA LEU A 72 -6.33 -0.30 -3.48
C LEU A 72 -5.08 -1.20 -3.47
N HIS A 73 -3.92 -0.73 -2.97
CA HIS A 73 -2.65 -1.46 -3.10
C HIS A 73 -2.56 -2.73 -2.25
N GLU A 74 -3.46 -2.90 -1.29
CA GLU A 74 -3.56 -4.07 -0.42
C GLU A 74 -4.87 -4.87 -0.62
N LEU A 75 -5.54 -4.73 -1.77
CA LEU A 75 -6.73 -5.54 -2.08
C LEU A 75 -6.42 -7.04 -2.15
N PHE A 76 -5.20 -7.40 -2.42
CA PHE A 76 -4.74 -8.78 -2.44
C PHE A 76 -3.25 -8.85 -2.10
N ASN A 77 -2.88 -9.79 -1.23
CA ASN A 77 -1.49 -10.09 -0.95
C ASN A 77 -1.32 -11.59 -0.67
N TYR A 78 -0.32 -12.23 -1.30
CA TYR A 78 0.09 -13.56 -0.89
C TYR A 78 0.83 -13.49 0.44
N PRO A 79 0.67 -14.48 1.34
CA PRO A 79 1.54 -14.60 2.52
C PRO A 79 3.02 -14.55 2.12
N LYS A 80 3.86 -13.87 2.90
CA LYS A 80 5.30 -13.69 2.60
C LYS A 80 6.03 -14.99 2.23
N GLN A 81 5.66 -16.11 2.87
CA GLN A 81 6.26 -17.43 2.60
C GLN A 81 5.64 -18.18 1.42
N HIS A 82 4.64 -17.60 0.76
CA HIS A 82 3.99 -18.26 -0.37
C HIS A 82 4.91 -18.26 -1.60
N PRO A 83 5.01 -19.37 -2.37
CA PRO A 83 5.86 -19.45 -3.57
C PRO A 83 5.58 -18.37 -4.62
N GLN A 84 4.36 -17.83 -4.63
CA GLN A 84 3.91 -16.78 -5.55
C GLN A 84 3.90 -15.38 -4.91
N SER A 85 4.51 -15.16 -3.75
CA SER A 85 4.51 -13.85 -3.07
C SER A 85 5.04 -12.72 -3.97
N HIS A 86 6.01 -13.03 -4.85
CA HIS A 86 6.54 -12.10 -5.84
C HIS A 86 5.51 -11.62 -6.88
N LEU A 87 4.36 -12.29 -7.02
CA LEU A 87 3.25 -11.91 -7.90
C LEU A 87 2.17 -11.07 -7.20
N SER A 88 2.29 -10.80 -5.90
CA SER A 88 1.27 -10.08 -5.13
C SER A 88 0.85 -8.77 -5.79
N GLY A 89 1.82 -7.94 -6.20
CA GLY A 89 1.54 -6.68 -6.87
C GLY A 89 0.81 -6.83 -8.21
N ASP A 90 1.13 -7.87 -9.00
CA ASP A 90 0.46 -8.13 -10.27
C ASP A 90 -1.00 -8.55 -10.06
N VAL A 91 -1.25 -9.50 -9.15
CA VAL A 91 -2.61 -9.96 -8.82
C VAL A 91 -3.42 -8.85 -8.16
N CYS A 92 -2.83 -8.08 -7.26
CA CYS A 92 -3.49 -6.94 -6.63
C CYS A 92 -3.89 -5.88 -7.68
N ALA A 93 -3.03 -5.60 -8.67
CA ALA A 93 -3.34 -4.69 -9.77
C ALA A 93 -4.52 -5.17 -10.62
N GLU A 94 -4.66 -6.48 -10.84
CA GLU A 94 -5.81 -7.08 -11.54
C GLU A 94 -7.10 -6.92 -10.73
N HIS A 95 -7.08 -7.14 -9.42
CA HIS A 95 -8.22 -6.91 -8.53
C HIS A 95 -8.64 -5.44 -8.53
N ALA A 96 -7.68 -4.52 -8.42
CA ALA A 96 -7.96 -3.08 -8.48
C ALA A 96 -8.55 -2.66 -9.83
N ALA A 97 -8.02 -3.20 -10.94
CA ALA A 97 -8.58 -2.93 -12.28
C ALA A 97 -10.03 -3.40 -12.39
N ALA A 98 -10.35 -4.59 -11.89
CA ALA A 98 -11.70 -5.11 -11.89
C ALA A 98 -12.66 -4.27 -11.04
N ALA A 99 -12.23 -3.84 -9.85
CA ALA A 99 -13.02 -2.97 -8.98
C ALA A 99 -13.33 -1.62 -9.62
N LEU A 100 -12.34 -0.99 -10.24
CA LEU A 100 -12.51 0.28 -10.93
C LEU A 100 -13.40 0.15 -12.18
N ALA A 101 -13.25 -0.93 -12.94
CA ALA A 101 -14.09 -1.18 -14.11
C ALA A 101 -15.57 -1.37 -13.75
N GLN A 102 -15.89 -1.98 -12.59
CA GLN A 102 -17.27 -2.12 -12.08
C GLN A 102 -17.93 -0.76 -11.74
N LEU A 103 -17.12 0.27 -11.51
CA LEU A 103 -17.57 1.63 -11.22
C LEU A 103 -17.40 2.58 -12.41
N ASP A 104 -17.30 2.02 -13.62
CA ASP A 104 -17.25 2.74 -14.91
C ASP A 104 -16.09 3.75 -15.01
N TYR A 105 -14.96 3.52 -14.31
CA TYR A 105 -13.75 4.33 -14.50
C TYR A 105 -13.19 4.14 -15.92
N GLU A 106 -12.63 5.21 -16.48
CA GLU A 106 -12.04 5.18 -17.81
C GLU A 106 -10.79 4.28 -17.88
N ALA A 107 -10.62 3.54 -18.98
CA ALA A 107 -9.51 2.62 -19.19
C ALA A 107 -8.11 3.25 -18.96
N PRO A 108 -7.83 4.52 -19.38
CA PRO A 108 -6.54 5.14 -19.10
C PRO A 108 -6.28 5.39 -17.60
N PHE A 109 -7.35 5.66 -16.81
CA PHE A 109 -7.23 5.82 -15.36
C PHE A 109 -6.95 4.47 -14.68
N ILE A 110 -7.71 3.44 -15.06
CA ILE A 110 -7.51 2.07 -14.58
C ILE A 110 -6.08 1.60 -14.85
N ALA A 111 -5.58 1.81 -16.07
CA ALA A 111 -4.22 1.42 -16.43
C ALA A 111 -3.17 2.15 -15.58
N ALA A 112 -3.35 3.44 -15.31
CA ALA A 112 -2.44 4.23 -14.49
C ALA A 112 -2.41 3.75 -13.03
N VAL A 113 -3.58 3.52 -12.42
CA VAL A 113 -3.71 2.98 -11.04
C VAL A 113 -3.10 1.59 -10.95
N SER A 114 -3.41 0.70 -11.89
CA SER A 114 -2.87 -0.67 -11.92
C SER A 114 -1.34 -0.70 -12.05
N ALA A 115 -0.76 0.20 -12.86
CA ALA A 115 0.69 0.33 -12.98
C ALA A 115 1.32 0.76 -11.64
N CYS A 116 0.72 1.71 -10.93
CA CYS A 116 1.19 2.12 -9.60
C CYS A 116 1.21 0.94 -8.63
N ILE A 117 0.11 0.18 -8.55
CA ILE A 117 -0.04 -0.95 -7.65
C ILE A 117 0.95 -2.08 -7.99
N ARG A 118 1.12 -2.38 -9.28
CA ARG A 118 2.03 -3.46 -9.72
C ARG A 118 3.45 -3.27 -9.24
N ASP A 119 3.94 -2.04 -9.23
CA ASP A 119 5.36 -1.72 -9.08
C ASP A 119 5.70 -1.07 -7.71
N HIS A 120 4.74 -0.97 -6.77
CA HIS A 120 4.99 -0.30 -5.49
C HIS A 120 5.89 -1.10 -4.55
N GLY A 121 5.78 -2.44 -4.57
CA GLY A 121 6.43 -3.31 -3.58
C GLY A 121 7.95 -3.18 -3.55
N PHE A 122 8.51 -3.08 -2.35
CA PHE A 122 9.96 -2.92 -2.12
C PHE A 122 10.77 -4.08 -2.72
N SER A 123 10.33 -5.32 -2.53
CA SER A 123 10.99 -6.54 -3.00
C SER A 123 11.10 -6.65 -4.52
N LYS A 124 10.25 -5.94 -5.28
CA LYS A 124 10.41 -5.89 -6.75
C LYS A 124 11.67 -5.16 -7.20
N GLY A 125 12.26 -4.28 -6.38
CA GLY A 125 13.45 -3.51 -6.73
C GLY A 125 13.26 -2.55 -7.92
N VAL A 126 12.01 -2.24 -8.28
CA VAL A 126 11.68 -1.39 -9.43
C VAL A 126 11.62 0.08 -9.00
N THR A 127 12.23 0.95 -9.79
CA THR A 127 11.98 2.39 -9.70
C THR A 127 10.88 2.73 -10.70
N PRO A 128 9.69 3.16 -10.25
CA PRO A 128 8.58 3.44 -11.15
C PRO A 128 8.86 4.65 -12.06
N ASP A 129 8.39 4.57 -13.31
CA ASP A 129 8.59 5.65 -14.30
C ASP A 129 7.62 6.83 -14.09
N SER A 130 6.36 6.55 -13.65
CA SER A 130 5.35 7.59 -13.49
C SER A 130 5.43 8.27 -12.13
N LEU A 131 5.06 9.56 -12.08
CA LEU A 131 5.00 10.32 -10.84
C LEU A 131 4.03 9.69 -9.82
N PRO A 132 2.77 9.32 -10.18
CA PRO A 132 1.85 8.70 -9.24
C PRO A 132 2.39 7.40 -8.63
N ALA A 133 3.09 6.57 -9.40
CA ALA A 133 3.67 5.34 -8.91
C ALA A 133 4.83 5.57 -7.94
N ARG A 134 5.67 6.60 -8.17
CA ARG A 134 6.70 7.02 -7.21
C ARG A 134 6.09 7.54 -5.92
N LEU A 135 5.02 8.33 -6.02
CA LEU A 135 4.31 8.86 -4.85
C LEU A 135 3.75 7.74 -3.98
N LEU A 136 3.12 6.73 -4.58
CA LEU A 136 2.65 5.55 -3.85
C LEU A 136 3.81 4.81 -3.17
N GLN A 137 4.89 4.54 -3.92
CA GLN A 137 6.04 3.81 -3.40
C GLN A 137 6.70 4.54 -2.23
N ASP A 138 6.86 5.86 -2.31
CA ASP A 138 7.43 6.66 -1.23
C ASP A 138 6.50 6.73 -0.02
N ALA A 139 5.19 6.89 -0.25
CA ALA A 139 4.19 6.94 0.82
C ALA A 139 4.10 5.62 1.61
N ASP A 140 4.17 4.49 0.92
CA ASP A 140 4.18 3.16 1.54
C ASP A 140 5.46 2.94 2.36
N ARG A 141 6.62 3.28 1.79
CA ARG A 141 7.92 3.21 2.48
C ARG A 141 7.98 4.09 3.73
N LEU A 142 7.34 5.26 3.71
CA LEU A 142 7.22 6.12 4.89
C LEU A 142 6.48 5.45 6.05
N ASP A 143 5.50 4.57 5.77
CA ASP A 143 4.78 3.81 6.80
C ASP A 143 5.62 2.66 7.37
N ALA A 144 6.75 2.31 6.74
CA ALA A 144 7.70 1.31 7.23
C ALA A 144 8.78 1.90 8.15
N ILE A 145 8.76 3.20 8.45
CA ILE A 145 9.70 3.86 9.34
C ILE A 145 9.04 4.43 10.59
N GLY A 146 9.86 4.89 11.55
CA GLY A 146 9.36 5.42 12.82
C GLY A 146 8.73 4.34 13.72
N ALA A 147 7.94 4.75 14.70
CA ALA A 147 7.37 3.87 15.72
C ALA A 147 6.40 2.83 15.13
N ILE A 148 5.58 3.26 14.15
CA ILE A 148 4.65 2.36 13.46
C ILE A 148 5.40 1.33 12.63
N GLY A 149 6.44 1.74 11.90
CA GLY A 149 7.30 0.83 11.13
C GLY A 149 7.94 -0.23 12.03
N ILE A 150 8.46 0.15 13.19
CA ILE A 150 9.00 -0.80 14.17
C ILE A 150 7.92 -1.78 14.64
N ALA A 151 6.72 -1.32 14.94
CA ALA A 151 5.62 -2.19 15.37
C ALA A 151 5.18 -3.16 14.26
N ARG A 152 5.07 -2.71 13.02
CA ARG A 152 4.76 -3.53 11.85
C ARG A 152 5.83 -4.59 11.63
N TRP A 153 7.10 -4.19 11.63
CA TRP A 153 8.23 -5.10 11.51
C TRP A 153 8.24 -6.18 12.61
N ALA A 154 8.00 -5.80 13.88
CA ALA A 154 7.93 -6.77 14.98
C ALA A 154 6.75 -7.75 14.81
N ALA A 155 5.58 -7.28 14.31
CA ALA A 155 4.43 -8.13 14.01
C ALA A 155 4.77 -9.13 12.89
N THR A 156 5.40 -8.67 11.81
CA THR A 156 5.84 -9.52 10.70
C THR A 156 6.87 -10.57 11.16
N CYS A 157 7.90 -10.17 11.90
CA CYS A 157 8.88 -11.11 12.45
C CYS A 157 8.22 -12.19 13.31
N ASN A 158 7.26 -11.80 14.15
CA ASN A 158 6.53 -12.75 14.99
C ASN A 158 5.68 -13.73 14.14
N ALA A 159 4.98 -13.22 13.12
CA ALA A 159 4.16 -14.04 12.24
C ALA A 159 5.00 -15.03 11.42
N MET A 160 6.20 -14.64 11.01
CA MET A 160 7.13 -15.47 10.26
C MET A 160 7.99 -16.38 11.13
N GLY A 161 8.01 -16.18 12.46
CA GLY A 161 8.89 -16.91 13.37
C GLY A 161 10.38 -16.58 13.18
N THR A 162 10.69 -15.38 12.66
CA THR A 162 12.05 -14.93 12.40
C THR A 162 12.61 -14.11 13.58
N GLN A 163 13.94 -13.95 13.59
CA GLN A 163 14.59 -13.08 14.58
C GLN A 163 14.40 -11.61 14.21
N PHE A 164 14.45 -10.74 15.23
CA PHE A 164 14.35 -9.30 15.02
C PHE A 164 15.56 -8.68 14.31
N TYR A 165 16.71 -9.34 14.37
CA TYR A 165 17.94 -8.92 13.67
C TYR A 165 18.89 -10.13 13.55
N ALA A 166 19.87 -10.04 12.68
CA ALA A 166 20.95 -11.03 12.58
C ALA A 166 22.01 -10.73 13.65
N PRO A 167 22.20 -11.60 14.66
CA PRO A 167 23.17 -11.36 15.74
C PRO A 167 24.61 -11.16 15.25
N GLU A 168 24.95 -11.78 14.12
CA GLU A 168 26.25 -11.70 13.45
C GLU A 168 26.46 -10.40 12.65
N ASP A 169 25.37 -9.71 12.29
CA ASP A 169 25.39 -8.44 11.54
C ASP A 169 24.21 -7.55 11.98
N PRO A 170 24.21 -7.06 13.25
CA PRO A 170 23.08 -6.36 13.85
C PRO A 170 22.79 -4.98 13.21
N PHE A 171 23.75 -4.41 12.52
CA PHE A 171 23.63 -3.10 11.84
C PHE A 171 23.44 -3.23 10.34
N CYS A 172 23.36 -4.46 9.80
CA CYS A 172 23.22 -4.73 8.38
C CYS A 172 24.36 -4.11 7.51
N ASP A 173 25.60 -4.17 8.04
CA ASP A 173 26.77 -3.59 7.40
C ASP A 173 27.35 -4.48 6.28
N ALA A 174 27.15 -5.79 6.40
CA ALA A 174 27.76 -6.80 5.54
C ALA A 174 26.81 -7.42 4.52
N ARG A 175 25.50 -7.22 4.63
CA ARG A 175 24.46 -7.76 3.74
C ARG A 175 23.54 -6.68 3.18
N ALA A 176 22.94 -6.93 2.03
CA ALA A 176 21.87 -6.08 1.52
C ALA A 176 20.61 -6.26 2.38
N PRO A 177 19.85 -5.18 2.65
CA PRO A 177 18.51 -5.29 3.21
C PRO A 177 17.61 -6.13 2.30
N ASP A 178 16.81 -7.00 2.91
CA ASP A 178 15.77 -7.80 2.25
C ASP A 178 14.45 -7.69 3.04
N ASP A 179 13.33 -8.10 2.40
CA ASP A 179 11.98 -8.03 2.99
C ASP A 179 11.73 -9.14 4.02
#